data_8d86954ec085a6da24f0a0ce8c6da1ed
#
_entry.id   8d86954ec085a6da24f0a0ce8c6da1ed
#
_cell.length_a   1.000
_cell.length_b   1.000
_cell.length_c   1.000
_cell.angle_alpha   90.00
_cell.angle_beta   90.00
_cell.angle_gamma   90.00
#
_symmetry.space_group_name_H-M   'P 1'
#
loop_
_entity.id
_entity.type
_entity.pdbx_description
1 polymer ?
#
loop_
_entity_poly.entity_id
_entity_poly.type
_entity_poly.pdbx_seq_one_letter_code
_entity_poly.pdbx_strand_id
1 'polypeptide(L)'
;MDINKLSSKIIGAAIEVHKALGPGLLESTYEECICHEMSFGGLSLERQKPLAIMYKGMKLDCGYRLDVVVENAIILELKSCEKIEPIHRAQLLTYLKLADLNLGLILNFNVTLMQDGIVRIVNELKE
;
A
#
# COMPACT_ATOMS: atom_id res chain seq x y z
N MET A 1 -6.53 16.50 2.88
CA MET A 1 -7.46 15.71 2.07
C MET A 1 -8.11 14.64 2.93
N ASP A 2 -9.40 14.46 2.77
CA ASP A 2 -10.15 13.38 3.41
C ASP A 2 -9.55 12.02 3.04
N ILE A 3 -9.42 11.12 4.01
CA ILE A 3 -8.79 9.82 3.80
C ILE A 3 -9.56 8.95 2.79
N ASN A 4 -10.88 9.10 2.73
CA ASN A 4 -11.69 8.36 1.75
C ASN A 4 -11.48 8.90 0.33
N LYS A 5 -11.33 10.20 0.17
CA LYS A 5 -10.99 10.80 -1.13
C LYS A 5 -9.59 10.38 -1.57
N LEU A 6 -8.65 10.36 -0.63
CA LEU A 6 -7.28 9.92 -0.90
C LEU A 6 -7.27 8.44 -1.34
N SER A 7 -7.99 7.59 -0.61
CA SER A 7 -8.12 6.18 -0.95
C SER A 7 -8.70 6.00 -2.36
N SER A 8 -9.74 6.76 -2.71
CA SER A 8 -10.35 6.71 -4.04
C SER A 8 -9.38 7.10 -5.15
N LYS A 9 -8.54 8.11 -4.91
CA LYS A 9 -7.51 8.52 -5.89
C LYS A 9 -6.46 7.42 -6.08
N ILE A 10 -6.04 6.78 -5.00
CA ILE A 10 -5.08 5.68 -5.06
C ILE A 10 -5.67 4.50 -5.86
N ILE A 11 -6.91 4.13 -5.55
CA ILE A 11 -7.60 3.04 -6.26
C ILE A 11 -7.75 3.37 -7.73
N GLY A 12 -8.10 4.61 -8.06
CA GLY A 12 -8.17 5.07 -9.44
C GLY A 12 -6.84 4.92 -10.18
N ALA A 13 -5.73 5.27 -9.53
CA ALA A 13 -4.39 5.10 -10.09
C ALA A 13 -4.07 3.61 -10.32
N ALA A 14 -4.43 2.75 -9.38
CA ALA A 14 -4.23 1.31 -9.50
C ALA A 14 -5.01 0.74 -10.70
N ILE A 15 -6.25 1.17 -10.87
CA ILE A 15 -7.09 0.76 -12.00
C ILE A 15 -6.46 1.19 -13.32
N GLU A 16 -5.96 2.41 -13.42
CA GLU A 16 -5.30 2.90 -14.64
C GLU A 16 -4.06 2.08 -14.98
N VAL A 17 -3.23 1.79 -14.00
CA VAL A 17 -2.03 0.96 -14.20
C VAL A 17 -2.43 -0.45 -14.66
N HIS A 18 -3.41 -1.04 -14.00
CA HIS A 18 -3.86 -2.39 -14.34
C HIS A 18 -4.46 -2.48 -15.74
N LYS A 19 -5.22 -1.46 -16.16
CA LYS A 19 -5.76 -1.38 -17.53
C LYS A 19 -4.64 -1.34 -18.56
N ALA A 20 -3.58 -0.60 -18.27
CA ALA A 20 -2.48 -0.44 -19.21
C ALA A 20 -1.60 -1.67 -19.32
N LEU A 21 -1.32 -2.33 -18.18
CA LEU A 21 -0.31 -3.38 -18.10
C LEU A 21 -0.88 -4.80 -17.98
N GLY A 22 -2.05 -4.95 -17.37
CA GLY A 22 -2.60 -6.27 -17.05
C GLY A 22 -1.88 -6.96 -15.89
N PRO A 23 -2.29 -8.19 -15.58
CA PRO A 23 -1.66 -8.99 -14.52
C PRO A 23 -0.35 -9.64 -14.96
N GLY A 24 0.38 -10.22 -14.01
CA GLY A 24 1.49 -11.11 -14.28
C GLY A 24 2.88 -10.50 -14.27
N LEU A 25 3.00 -9.20 -14.01
CA LEU A 25 4.31 -8.54 -13.97
C LEU A 25 4.88 -8.54 -12.55
N LEU A 26 6.12 -8.09 -12.42
CA LEU A 26 6.80 -8.00 -11.12
C LEU A 26 6.19 -6.89 -10.27
N GLU A 27 6.23 -7.06 -8.96
CA GLU A 27 5.77 -6.04 -8.00
C GLU A 27 6.48 -4.72 -8.21
N SER A 28 7.79 -4.74 -8.46
CA SER A 28 8.57 -3.53 -8.69
C SER A 28 8.10 -2.74 -9.91
N THR A 29 7.63 -3.43 -10.95
CA THR A 29 7.08 -2.77 -12.13
C THR A 29 5.79 -2.01 -11.78
N TYR A 30 4.90 -2.66 -11.05
CA TYR A 30 3.66 -2.01 -10.62
C TYR A 30 3.93 -0.85 -9.67
N GLU A 31 4.91 -0.97 -8.80
CA GLU A 31 5.29 0.12 -7.89
C GLU A 31 5.73 1.36 -8.69
N GLU A 32 6.62 1.18 -9.67
CA GLU A 32 7.07 2.28 -10.53
C GLU A 32 5.89 2.97 -11.21
N CYS A 33 4.99 2.18 -11.77
CA CYS A 33 3.89 2.71 -12.57
C CYS A 33 2.83 3.40 -11.71
N ILE A 34 2.46 2.82 -10.56
CA ILE A 34 1.46 3.45 -9.69
C ILE A 34 2.01 4.73 -9.04
N CYS A 35 3.30 4.73 -8.68
CA CYS A 35 3.92 5.93 -8.14
C CYS A 35 3.96 7.05 -9.18
N HIS A 36 4.23 6.71 -10.44
CA HIS A 36 4.16 7.68 -11.53
C HIS A 36 2.75 8.27 -11.67
N GLU A 37 1.73 7.40 -11.70
CA GLU A 37 0.33 7.84 -11.79
C GLU A 37 -0.06 8.75 -10.63
N MET A 38 0.27 8.35 -9.40
CA MET A 38 -0.10 9.14 -8.22
C MET A 38 0.64 10.47 -8.17
N SER A 39 1.92 10.49 -8.53
CA SER A 39 2.72 11.73 -8.57
C SER A 39 2.18 12.69 -9.62
N PHE A 40 1.83 12.17 -10.79
CA PHE A 40 1.22 12.96 -11.86
C PHE A 40 -0.10 13.57 -11.39
N GLY A 41 -0.85 12.85 -10.55
CA GLY A 41 -2.09 13.34 -9.93
C GLY A 41 -1.88 14.27 -8.73
N GLY A 42 -0.64 14.65 -8.42
CA GLY A 42 -0.32 15.61 -7.38
C GLY A 42 -0.18 15.06 -5.98
N LEU A 43 -0.09 13.74 -5.80
CA LEU A 43 0.07 13.13 -4.48
C LEU A 43 1.53 13.06 -4.05
N SER A 44 1.78 13.31 -2.77
CA SER A 44 3.11 13.16 -2.17
C SER A 44 3.33 11.71 -1.75
N LEU A 45 4.49 11.16 -2.10
CA LEU A 45 4.81 9.75 -1.86
C LEU A 45 6.16 9.60 -1.17
N GLU A 46 6.25 8.55 -0.34
CA GLU A 46 7.52 8.02 0.11
C GLU A 46 7.56 6.54 -0.30
N ARG A 47 8.62 6.15 -1.02
CA ARG A 47 8.79 4.78 -1.50
C ARG A 47 9.84 4.08 -0.65
N GLN A 48 9.62 2.77 -0.39
CA GLN A 48 10.55 1.95 0.37
C GLN A 48 10.96 2.62 1.68
N LYS A 49 9.95 3.13 2.38
CA LYS A 49 10.16 3.87 3.62
C LYS A 49 10.61 2.94 4.74
N PRO A 50 11.75 3.22 5.40
CA PRO A 50 12.19 2.40 6.53
C PRO A 50 11.18 2.38 7.67
N LEU A 51 10.98 1.21 8.26
CA LEU A 51 10.10 1.01 9.39
C LEU A 51 10.90 0.44 10.56
N ALA A 52 11.03 1.21 11.62
CA ALA A 52 11.70 0.75 12.84
C ALA A 52 10.74 -0.04 13.71
N ILE A 53 11.27 -1.06 14.39
CA ILE A 53 10.51 -1.86 15.36
C ILE A 53 10.86 -1.35 16.75
N MET A 54 9.83 -1.02 17.54
CA MET A 54 10.00 -0.66 18.95
C MET A 54 9.57 -1.85 19.80
N TYR A 55 10.49 -2.35 20.62
CA TYR A 55 10.18 -3.45 21.52
C TYR A 55 10.65 -3.11 22.92
N LYS A 56 9.70 -2.92 23.82
CA LYS A 56 9.96 -2.64 25.26
C LYS A 56 11.00 -1.53 25.44
N GLY A 57 10.81 -0.41 24.72
CA GLY A 57 11.71 0.75 24.77
C GLY A 57 12.97 0.64 23.92
N MET A 58 13.19 -0.51 23.29
CA MET A 58 14.36 -0.73 22.43
C MET A 58 13.96 -0.50 20.97
N LYS A 59 14.71 0.35 20.27
CA LYS A 59 14.50 0.60 18.86
C LYS A 59 15.38 -0.31 18.02
N LEU A 60 14.74 -1.06 17.12
CA LEU A 60 15.43 -1.99 16.22
C LEU A 60 15.26 -1.53 14.77
N ASP A 61 16.37 -1.48 14.04
CA ASP A 61 16.33 -1.32 12.59
C ASP A 61 16.67 -2.68 11.98
N CYS A 62 15.61 -3.41 11.59
CA CYS A 62 15.73 -4.76 11.04
C CYS A 62 15.58 -4.79 9.52
N GLY A 63 15.66 -3.63 8.86
CA GLY A 63 15.58 -3.55 7.41
C GLY A 63 14.16 -3.65 6.84
N TYR A 64 13.12 -3.53 7.67
CA TYR A 64 11.76 -3.49 7.16
C TYR A 64 11.51 -2.21 6.37
N ARG A 65 10.74 -2.33 5.32
CA ARG A 65 10.39 -1.21 4.43
C ARG A 65 8.90 -1.27 4.13
N LEU A 66 8.27 -0.10 4.09
CA LEU A 66 6.92 0.06 3.57
C LEU A 66 7.03 0.37 2.08
N ASP A 67 6.30 -0.35 1.25
CA ASP A 67 6.42 -0.19 -0.21
C ASP A 67 6.19 1.26 -0.63
N VAL A 68 5.03 1.82 -0.28
CA VAL A 68 4.69 3.21 -0.57
C VAL A 68 3.86 3.76 0.58
N VAL A 69 4.15 4.98 1.00
CA VAL A 69 3.30 5.74 1.92
C VAL A 69 2.81 6.98 1.20
N VAL A 70 1.49 7.15 1.12
CA VAL A 70 0.86 8.23 0.37
C VAL A 70 0.37 9.29 1.33
N GLU A 71 0.78 10.54 1.11
CA GLU A 71 0.38 11.73 1.90
C GLU A 71 0.58 11.53 3.40
N ASN A 72 1.57 10.72 3.78
CA ASN A 72 1.83 10.35 5.19
C ASN A 72 0.58 9.84 5.92
N ALA A 73 -0.33 9.22 5.19
CA ALA A 73 -1.65 8.81 5.69
C ALA A 73 -2.01 7.35 5.38
N ILE A 74 -1.65 6.85 4.20
CA ILE A 74 -2.05 5.51 3.76
C ILE A 74 -0.82 4.71 3.36
N ILE A 75 -0.70 3.49 3.90
CA ILE A 75 0.33 2.54 3.49
C ILE A 75 -0.20 1.70 2.33
N LEU A 76 0.58 1.61 1.26
CA LEU A 76 0.30 0.68 0.16
C LEU A 76 1.30 -0.47 0.24
N GLU A 77 0.80 -1.70 0.16
CA GLU A 77 1.61 -2.89 -0.04
C GLU A 77 1.24 -3.49 -1.39
N LEU A 78 2.22 -3.59 -2.28
CA LEU A 78 1.98 -4.05 -3.64
C LEU A 78 2.31 -5.53 -3.73
N LYS A 79 1.42 -6.28 -4.36
CA LYS A 79 1.57 -7.72 -4.53
C LYS A 79 1.33 -8.10 -5.98
N SER A 80 1.97 -9.18 -6.41
CA SER A 80 1.71 -9.82 -7.70
C SER A 80 1.74 -11.33 -7.44
N CYS A 81 0.70 -11.82 -6.76
CA CYS A 81 0.62 -13.20 -6.30
C CYS A 81 -0.74 -13.78 -6.60
N GLU A 82 -0.83 -15.11 -6.54
CA GLU A 82 -2.05 -15.83 -6.87
C GLU A 82 -3.20 -15.46 -5.93
N LYS A 83 -2.89 -15.26 -4.64
CA LYS A 83 -3.91 -15.01 -3.62
C LYS A 83 -3.34 -14.21 -2.46
N ILE A 84 -4.12 -13.27 -1.94
CA ILE A 84 -3.77 -12.57 -0.71
C ILE A 84 -4.12 -13.47 0.47
N GLU A 85 -3.10 -13.89 1.21
CA GLU A 85 -3.24 -14.79 2.35
C GLU A 85 -3.56 -14.01 3.64
N PRO A 86 -4.13 -14.67 4.67
CA PRO A 86 -4.38 -14.03 5.95
C PRO A 86 -3.13 -13.39 6.57
N ILE A 87 -1.95 -13.98 6.36
CA ILE A 87 -0.70 -13.42 6.89
C ILE A 87 -0.35 -12.08 6.24
N HIS A 88 -0.69 -11.88 4.97
CA HIS A 88 -0.47 -10.60 4.29
C HIS A 88 -1.31 -9.49 4.94
N ARG A 89 -2.55 -9.79 5.29
CA ARG A 89 -3.46 -8.86 5.96
C ARG A 89 -2.95 -8.52 7.36
N ALA A 90 -2.55 -9.54 8.11
CA ALA A 90 -2.02 -9.38 9.46
C ALA A 90 -0.74 -8.55 9.45
N GLN A 91 0.13 -8.77 8.46
CA GLN A 91 1.38 -8.02 8.32
C GLN A 91 1.12 -6.53 8.09
N LEU A 92 0.19 -6.19 7.20
CA LEU A 92 -0.13 -4.78 6.96
C LEU A 92 -0.72 -4.12 8.20
N LEU A 93 -1.58 -4.83 8.94
CA LEU A 93 -2.11 -4.30 10.19
C LEU A 93 -0.98 -4.03 11.21
N THR A 94 -0.02 -4.94 11.29
CA THR A 94 1.16 -4.77 12.16
C THR A 94 1.94 -3.52 11.74
N TYR A 95 2.18 -3.34 10.44
CA TYR A 95 2.89 -2.16 9.92
C TYR A 95 2.14 -0.87 10.25
N LEU A 96 0.81 -0.87 10.12
CA LEU A 96 0.01 0.30 10.47
C LEU A 96 0.16 0.67 11.94
N LYS A 97 0.16 -0.32 12.83
CA LYS A 97 0.35 -0.08 14.26
C LYS A 97 1.74 0.49 14.56
N LEU A 98 2.77 -0.07 13.93
CA LEU A 98 4.15 0.41 14.11
C LEU A 98 4.36 1.82 13.56
N ALA A 99 3.71 2.14 12.44
CA ALA A 99 3.81 3.44 11.79
C ALA A 99 2.85 4.48 12.37
N ASP A 100 1.94 4.07 13.24
CA ASP A 100 0.87 4.91 13.81
C ASP A 100 0.00 5.53 12.73
N LEU A 101 -0.39 4.71 11.76
CA LEU A 101 -1.30 5.09 10.69
C LEU A 101 -2.57 4.23 10.75
N ASN A 102 -3.66 4.74 10.20
CA ASN A 102 -4.99 4.13 10.36
C ASN A 102 -5.45 3.31 9.17
N LEU A 103 -4.92 3.53 7.98
CA LEU A 103 -5.40 2.87 6.77
C LEU A 103 -4.28 2.35 5.92
N GLY A 104 -4.43 1.11 5.46
CA GLY A 104 -3.55 0.50 4.48
C GLY A 104 -4.35 -0.17 3.38
N LEU A 105 -3.74 -0.28 2.22
CA LEU A 105 -4.31 -0.99 1.08
C LEU A 105 -3.30 -2.01 0.60
N ILE A 106 -3.74 -3.25 0.43
CA ILE A 106 -2.99 -4.24 -0.34
C ILE A 106 -3.51 -4.15 -1.77
N LEU A 107 -2.62 -3.95 -2.72
CA LEU A 107 -2.95 -3.88 -4.13
C LEU A 107 -2.29 -5.07 -4.83
N ASN A 108 -3.09 -6.11 -5.09
CA ASN A 108 -2.64 -7.29 -5.83
C ASN A 108 -3.02 -7.12 -7.29
N PHE A 109 -2.02 -6.89 -8.14
CA PHE A 109 -2.23 -6.68 -9.58
C PHE A 109 -2.40 -7.98 -10.36
N ASN A 110 -2.17 -9.13 -9.74
CA ASN A 110 -2.27 -10.43 -10.42
C ASN A 110 -3.71 -10.96 -10.41
N VAL A 111 -4.61 -10.13 -10.89
CA VAL A 111 -6.06 -10.40 -10.96
C VAL A 111 -6.60 -9.97 -12.32
N THR A 112 -7.74 -10.52 -12.70
CA THR A 112 -8.40 -10.17 -13.96
C THR A 112 -9.01 -8.77 -13.89
N LEU A 113 -9.67 -8.45 -12.77
CA LEU A 113 -10.23 -7.13 -12.51
C LEU A 113 -9.51 -6.54 -11.29
N MET A 114 -9.00 -5.32 -11.42
CA MET A 114 -8.20 -4.71 -10.35
C MET A 114 -8.95 -4.64 -9.03
N GLN A 115 -10.23 -4.35 -9.04
CA GLN A 115 -11.03 -4.26 -7.81
C GLN A 115 -11.02 -5.55 -6.99
N ASP A 116 -10.82 -6.71 -7.62
CA ASP A 116 -10.74 -7.99 -6.93
C ASP A 116 -9.39 -8.18 -6.21
N GLY A 117 -8.41 -7.35 -6.53
CA GLY A 117 -7.09 -7.38 -5.91
C GLY A 117 -6.89 -6.34 -4.83
N ILE A 118 -7.91 -5.55 -4.50
CA ILE A 118 -7.79 -4.47 -3.53
C ILE A 118 -8.31 -4.94 -2.17
N VAL A 119 -7.45 -4.87 -1.15
CA VAL A 119 -7.81 -5.23 0.23
C VAL A 119 -7.57 -4.01 1.11
N ARG A 120 -8.60 -3.61 1.84
CA ARG A 120 -8.55 -2.49 2.77
C ARG A 120 -8.31 -2.99 4.19
N ILE A 121 -7.28 -2.49 4.85
CA ILE A 121 -6.93 -2.82 6.23
C ILE A 121 -7.03 -1.57 7.07
N VAL A 122 -7.74 -1.65 8.17
CA VAL A 122 -8.02 -0.52 9.05
C VAL A 122 -7.41 -0.76 10.43
N ASN A 123 -6.72 0.23 10.96
CA ASN A 123 -6.18 0.25 12.30
C ASN A 123 -6.84 1.39 13.07
N GLU A 124 -7.89 1.07 13.84
CA GLU A 124 -8.61 2.05 14.68
C GLU A 124 -9.01 3.33 13.94
N LEU A 125 -9.51 3.16 12.70
CA LEU A 125 -9.95 4.31 11.92
C LEU A 125 -11.16 4.95 12.58
N LYS A 126 -11.02 6.21 12.98
CA LYS A 126 -12.12 7.02 13.53
C LYS A 126 -12.65 7.92 12.44
N GLU A 127 -13.93 7.90 12.25
CA GLU A 127 -14.62 8.76 11.31
C GLU A 127 -15.01 10.09 11.93
#